data_2a6c4f88967fd23cde0f978c9f5569fb
#
_entry.id   2a6c4f88967fd23cde0f978c9f5569fb
#
_cell.length_a   1.000
_cell.length_b   1.000
_cell.length_c   1.000
_cell.angle_alpha   90.00
_cell.angle_beta   90.00
_cell.angle_gamma   90.00
#
_symmetry.space_group_name_H-M   'P 1'
#
loop_
_entity.id
_entity.type
_entity.pdbx_description
1 polymer ?
#
loop_
_entity_poly.entity_id
_entity_poly.type
_entity_poly.pdbx_seq_one_letter_code
_entity_poly.pdbx_strand_id
1 'polypeptide(L)'
;AELVEMLCKYQWKMMKDEAKDGYCSIMAICLELLTIASACEQDEIAKDFFLSSYRSELCMERIRRNDKKRAKEVFKKYCVDWKDEYFEEAEILISGIEYATLFTTPDSAPLEIRVNGALRTILSIYNVPKEIRDEKIKKVLSMDYQNMGMDTLKKFRNYVDKTTEQALHDLLARKSL
;
A
#
# COMPACT_ATOMS: atom_id res chain seq x y z
N ALA A 1 5.58 15.20 -2.18
CA ALA A 1 4.12 15.28 -1.97
C ALA A 1 3.33 14.88 -3.23
N GLU A 2 3.67 15.37 -4.42
CA GLU A 2 2.95 15.05 -5.67
C GLU A 2 3.05 13.57 -6.04
N LEU A 3 4.25 12.98 -5.97
CA LEU A 3 4.45 11.55 -6.22
C LEU A 3 3.64 10.67 -5.26
N VAL A 4 3.51 11.07 -3.98
CA VAL A 4 2.68 10.36 -3.01
C VAL A 4 1.19 10.46 -3.37
N GLU A 5 0.73 11.61 -3.83
CA GLU A 5 -0.64 11.76 -4.34
C GLU A 5 -0.90 10.86 -5.56
N MET A 6 0.08 10.75 -6.45
CA MET A 6 0.01 9.83 -7.60
C MET A 6 0.01 8.37 -7.13
N LEU A 7 0.82 8.03 -6.12
CA LEU A 7 0.80 6.69 -5.52
C LEU A 7 -0.57 6.35 -4.94
N CYS A 8 -1.17 7.24 -4.15
CA CYS A 8 -2.51 7.03 -3.58
C CYS A 8 -3.58 6.79 -4.67
N LYS A 9 -3.54 7.56 -5.77
CA LYS A 9 -4.45 7.37 -6.92
C LYS A 9 -4.20 6.03 -7.62
N TYR A 10 -2.93 5.64 -7.75
CA TYR A 10 -2.55 4.37 -8.35
C TYR A 10 -3.02 3.18 -7.50
N GLN A 11 -2.84 3.24 -6.18
CA GLN A 11 -3.33 2.23 -5.24
C GLN A 11 -4.84 2.00 -5.35
N TRP A 12 -5.63 3.08 -5.44
CA TRP A 12 -7.07 2.99 -5.66
C TRP A 12 -7.42 2.29 -6.98
N LYS A 13 -6.68 2.61 -8.04
CA LYS A 13 -6.88 1.96 -9.35
C LYS A 13 -6.55 0.49 -9.28
N MET A 14 -5.41 0.12 -8.69
CA MET A 14 -5.01 -1.28 -8.52
C MET A 14 -6.05 -2.08 -7.75
N MET A 15 -6.52 -1.59 -6.62
CA MET A 15 -7.53 -2.26 -5.81
C MET A 15 -8.80 -2.54 -6.61
N LYS A 16 -9.22 -1.64 -7.49
CA LYS A 16 -10.38 -1.83 -8.37
C LYS A 16 -10.12 -2.85 -9.47
N ASP A 17 -8.93 -2.87 -10.03
CA ASP A 17 -8.55 -3.82 -11.08
C ASP A 17 -8.40 -5.23 -10.50
N GLU A 18 -7.76 -5.38 -9.35
CA GLU A 18 -7.65 -6.66 -8.63
C GLU A 18 -9.01 -7.23 -8.21
N ALA A 19 -9.96 -6.38 -7.83
CA ALA A 19 -11.33 -6.81 -7.53
C ALA A 19 -12.04 -7.42 -8.76
N LYS A 20 -11.74 -6.95 -9.98
CA LYS A 20 -12.24 -7.53 -11.23
C LYS A 20 -11.60 -8.90 -11.53
N ASP A 21 -10.33 -9.08 -11.13
CA ASP A 21 -9.60 -10.35 -11.30
C ASP A 21 -9.95 -11.40 -10.23
N GLY A 22 -10.97 -11.14 -9.40
CA GLY A 22 -11.49 -12.09 -8.41
C GLY A 22 -10.78 -12.07 -7.07
N TYR A 23 -9.87 -11.10 -6.82
CA TYR A 23 -9.28 -10.89 -5.50
C TYR A 23 -10.26 -10.16 -4.59
N CYS A 24 -10.42 -10.66 -3.35
CA CYS A 24 -11.16 -9.87 -2.37
C CYS A 24 -10.32 -8.68 -1.86
N SER A 25 -10.99 -7.62 -1.41
CA SER A 25 -10.35 -6.38 -0.98
C SER A 25 -9.30 -6.58 0.14
N ILE A 26 -9.47 -7.57 1.02
CA ILE A 26 -8.47 -7.92 2.05
C ILE A 26 -7.21 -8.48 1.40
N MET A 27 -7.35 -9.34 0.39
CA MET A 27 -6.19 -9.86 -0.36
C MET A 27 -5.45 -8.75 -1.10
N ALA A 28 -6.17 -7.79 -1.68
CA ALA A 28 -5.57 -6.63 -2.34
C ALA A 28 -4.67 -5.84 -1.38
N ILE A 29 -5.13 -5.55 -0.15
CA ILE A 29 -4.32 -4.89 0.88
C ILE A 29 -3.11 -5.74 1.29
N CYS A 30 -3.29 -7.05 1.47
CA CYS A 30 -2.18 -7.94 1.79
C CYS A 30 -1.13 -7.98 0.68
N LEU A 31 -1.56 -8.07 -0.58
CA LEU A 31 -0.67 -8.05 -1.75
C LEU A 31 0.06 -6.73 -1.89
N GLU A 32 -0.58 -5.62 -1.60
CA GLU A 32 0.05 -4.30 -1.66
C GLU A 32 1.27 -4.22 -0.75
N LEU A 33 1.13 -4.54 0.55
CA LEU A 33 2.27 -4.52 1.46
C LEU A 33 3.36 -5.52 1.05
N LEU A 34 2.97 -6.74 0.67
CA LEU A 34 3.91 -7.79 0.27
C LEU A 34 4.69 -7.40 -1.00
N THR A 35 4.01 -6.87 -2.00
CA THR A 35 4.66 -6.47 -3.26
C THR A 35 5.55 -5.23 -3.09
N ILE A 36 5.13 -4.24 -2.29
CA ILE A 36 5.96 -3.08 -1.96
C ILE A 36 7.21 -3.52 -1.18
N ALA A 37 7.05 -4.34 -0.15
CA ALA A 37 8.17 -4.83 0.65
C ALA A 37 9.15 -5.65 -0.19
N SER A 38 8.64 -6.52 -1.06
CA SER A 38 9.46 -7.29 -2.00
C SER A 38 10.20 -6.40 -3.01
N ALA A 39 9.52 -5.37 -3.52
CA ALA A 39 10.13 -4.41 -4.44
C ALA A 39 11.24 -3.59 -3.77
N CYS A 40 11.05 -3.20 -2.51
CA CYS A 40 12.08 -2.49 -1.73
C CYS A 40 13.33 -3.34 -1.46
N GLU A 41 13.23 -4.67 -1.43
CA GLU A 41 14.39 -5.54 -1.33
C GLU A 41 15.17 -5.70 -2.65
N GLN A 42 14.51 -5.44 -3.78
CA GLN A 42 15.07 -5.62 -5.11
C GLN A 42 15.52 -4.30 -5.77
N ASP A 43 15.03 -3.15 -5.32
CA ASP A 43 15.25 -1.83 -5.93
C ASP A 43 15.47 -0.77 -4.84
N GLU A 44 16.72 -0.30 -4.70
CA GLU A 44 17.10 0.70 -3.71
C GLU A 44 16.41 2.06 -3.94
N ILE A 45 16.08 2.41 -5.19
CA ILE A 45 15.36 3.66 -5.49
C ILE A 45 13.93 3.56 -4.96
N ALA A 46 13.28 2.41 -5.14
CA ALA A 46 11.96 2.17 -4.57
C ALA A 46 12.00 2.20 -3.05
N LYS A 47 12.99 1.57 -2.43
CA LYS A 47 13.19 1.58 -0.97
C LYS A 47 13.34 3.00 -0.44
N ASP A 48 14.23 3.79 -1.05
CA ASP A 48 14.46 5.19 -0.64
C ASP A 48 13.20 6.04 -0.81
N PHE A 49 12.45 5.85 -1.89
CA PHE A 49 11.18 6.55 -2.11
C PHE A 49 10.16 6.25 -1.01
N PHE A 50 9.90 4.97 -0.73
CA PHE A 50 8.94 4.58 0.29
C PHE A 50 9.38 5.02 1.69
N LEU A 51 10.61 4.74 2.10
CA LEU A 51 11.12 5.14 3.42
C LEU A 51 11.14 6.66 3.61
N SER A 52 11.49 7.43 2.59
CA SER A 52 11.45 8.90 2.63
C SER A 52 10.00 9.41 2.74
N SER A 53 9.06 8.76 2.08
CA SER A 53 7.63 9.10 2.16
C SER A 53 7.10 8.91 3.58
N TYR A 54 7.44 7.81 4.25
CA TYR A 54 7.06 7.54 5.65
C TYR A 54 7.75 8.46 6.67
N ARG A 55 8.89 9.08 6.34
CA ARG A 55 9.59 10.05 7.20
C ARG A 55 9.10 11.48 7.03
N SER A 56 8.37 11.77 5.97
CA SER A 56 7.83 13.10 5.67
C SER A 56 6.46 13.27 6.29
N GLU A 57 6.29 14.22 7.21
CA GLU A 57 5.00 14.52 7.85
C GLU A 57 3.90 14.79 6.81
N LEU A 58 4.19 15.62 5.80
CA LEU A 58 3.24 15.95 4.74
C LEU A 58 2.85 14.72 3.89
N CYS A 59 3.79 13.83 3.61
CA CYS A 59 3.51 12.60 2.87
C CYS A 59 2.67 11.65 3.72
N MET A 60 3.01 11.50 4.99
CA MET A 60 2.28 10.63 5.93
C MET A 60 0.85 11.09 6.16
N GLU A 61 0.59 12.38 6.24
CA GLU A 61 -0.79 12.89 6.32
C GLU A 61 -1.62 12.44 5.11
N ARG A 62 -1.04 12.50 3.92
CA ARG A 62 -1.72 12.08 2.66
C ARG A 62 -1.93 10.57 2.61
N ILE A 63 -0.91 9.79 2.95
CA ILE A 63 -0.97 8.32 3.00
C ILE A 63 -2.08 7.90 3.95
N ARG A 64 -2.05 8.33 5.21
CA ARG A 64 -3.04 7.98 6.23
C ARG A 64 -4.47 8.38 5.84
N ARG A 65 -4.64 9.56 5.24
CA ARG A 65 -5.96 10.00 4.74
C ARG A 65 -6.50 9.06 3.66
N ASN A 66 -5.65 8.65 2.73
CA ASN A 66 -6.01 7.71 1.68
C ASN A 66 -6.35 6.33 2.26
N ASP A 67 -5.49 5.81 3.12
CA ASP A 67 -5.62 4.46 3.67
C ASP A 67 -6.80 4.36 4.63
N LYS A 68 -7.05 5.38 5.47
CA LYS A 68 -8.26 5.48 6.27
C LYS A 68 -9.54 5.37 5.43
N LYS A 69 -9.57 6.04 4.27
CA LYS A 69 -10.71 5.96 3.36
C LYS A 69 -10.90 4.56 2.80
N ARG A 70 -9.82 3.91 2.39
CA ARG A 70 -9.82 2.51 1.90
C ARG A 70 -10.24 1.54 3.00
N ALA A 71 -9.65 1.68 4.18
CA ALA A 71 -9.94 0.82 5.34
C ALA A 71 -11.41 0.85 5.73
N LYS A 72 -12.06 2.02 5.73
CA LYS A 72 -13.48 2.15 5.98
C LYS A 72 -14.34 1.34 5.00
N GLU A 73 -13.95 1.28 3.74
CA GLU A 73 -14.67 0.48 2.73
C GLU A 73 -14.42 -1.02 2.93
N VAL A 74 -13.16 -1.40 3.12
CA VAL A 74 -12.74 -2.82 3.17
C VAL A 74 -13.14 -3.52 4.46
N PHE A 75 -12.98 -2.84 5.61
CA PHE A 75 -13.16 -3.44 6.93
C PHE A 75 -14.49 -3.09 7.60
N LYS A 76 -15.39 -2.40 6.91
CA LYS A 76 -16.70 -1.97 7.44
C LYS A 76 -17.45 -3.09 8.19
N LYS A 77 -17.46 -4.29 7.66
CA LYS A 77 -18.17 -5.43 8.25
C LYS A 77 -17.53 -5.97 9.54
N TYR A 78 -16.26 -5.66 9.79
CA TYR A 78 -15.54 -6.08 11.01
C TYR A 78 -15.45 -4.96 12.06
N CYS A 79 -15.65 -3.71 11.64
CA CYS A 79 -15.53 -2.51 12.44
C CYS A 79 -16.87 -1.77 12.56
N VAL A 80 -17.95 -2.53 12.84
CA VAL A 80 -19.35 -2.04 12.76
C VAL A 80 -19.57 -0.82 13.66
N ASP A 81 -19.03 -0.84 14.89
CA ASP A 81 -19.23 0.22 15.88
C ASP A 81 -18.10 1.27 15.89
N TRP A 82 -17.20 1.21 14.89
CA TRP A 82 -16.08 2.13 14.83
C TRP A 82 -16.50 3.52 14.36
N LYS A 83 -16.07 4.53 15.10
CA LYS A 83 -16.12 5.93 14.71
C LYS A 83 -14.86 6.32 13.94
N ASP A 84 -14.84 7.54 13.44
CA ASP A 84 -13.73 8.07 12.63
C ASP A 84 -12.39 8.06 13.39
N GLU A 85 -12.45 8.34 14.69
CA GLU A 85 -11.28 8.39 15.57
C GLU A 85 -10.58 7.03 15.70
N TYR A 86 -11.34 5.93 15.69
CA TYR A 86 -10.77 4.57 15.74
C TYR A 86 -10.03 4.21 14.46
N PHE A 87 -10.55 4.62 13.30
CA PHE A 87 -9.84 4.46 12.03
C PHE A 87 -8.60 5.33 11.97
N GLU A 88 -8.64 6.56 12.49
CA GLU A 88 -7.47 7.45 12.57
C GLU A 88 -6.36 6.82 13.40
N GLU A 89 -6.69 6.33 14.60
CA GLU A 89 -5.72 5.65 15.48
C GLU A 89 -5.15 4.38 14.84
N ALA A 90 -6.00 3.59 14.18
CA ALA A 90 -5.56 2.40 13.46
C ALA A 90 -4.52 2.75 12.38
N GLU A 91 -4.75 3.79 11.59
CA GLU A 91 -3.81 4.20 10.53
C GLU A 91 -2.48 4.74 11.08
N ILE A 92 -2.50 5.38 12.25
CA ILE A 92 -1.28 5.80 12.95
C ILE A 92 -0.43 4.56 13.30
N LEU A 93 -1.04 3.54 13.87
CA LEU A 93 -0.35 2.29 14.23
C LEU A 93 0.12 1.53 12.99
N ILE A 94 -0.74 1.40 11.99
CA ILE A 94 -0.46 0.66 10.76
C ILE A 94 0.70 1.29 9.99
N SER A 95 0.72 2.60 9.84
CA SER A 95 1.83 3.28 9.17
C SER A 95 3.18 3.03 9.86
N GLY A 96 3.20 2.88 11.18
CA GLY A 96 4.39 2.46 11.92
C GLY A 96 4.80 1.02 11.62
N ILE A 97 3.84 0.10 11.52
CA ILE A 97 4.08 -1.31 11.16
C ILE A 97 4.61 -1.41 9.73
N GLU A 98 4.02 -0.69 8.79
CA GLU A 98 4.45 -0.66 7.39
C GLU A 98 5.87 -0.13 7.27
N TYR A 99 6.17 1.02 7.89
CA TYR A 99 7.53 1.57 7.93
C TYR A 99 8.54 0.54 8.48
N ALA A 100 8.24 -0.09 9.62
CA ALA A 100 9.10 -1.09 10.23
C ALA A 100 9.29 -2.33 9.32
N THR A 101 8.27 -2.69 8.55
CA THR A 101 8.33 -3.81 7.59
C THR A 101 9.26 -3.49 6.41
N LEU A 102 9.26 -2.25 5.93
CA LEU A 102 10.09 -1.79 4.80
C LEU A 102 11.52 -1.44 5.24
N PHE A 103 11.70 -0.99 6.49
CA PHE A 103 13.00 -0.64 7.02
C PHE A 103 13.78 -1.91 7.40
N THR A 104 14.79 -2.25 6.58
CA THR A 104 15.61 -3.44 6.77
C THR A 104 17.05 -3.10 7.16
N THR A 105 17.62 -3.94 8.02
CA THR A 105 19.02 -3.97 8.39
C THR A 105 19.60 -5.35 8.06
N PRO A 106 20.94 -5.55 8.11
CA PRO A 106 21.55 -6.87 7.89
C PRO A 106 20.99 -7.98 8.78
N ASP A 107 20.51 -7.64 9.98
CA ASP A 107 19.95 -8.58 10.96
C ASP A 107 18.43 -8.76 10.83
N SER A 108 17.80 -8.15 9.83
CA SER A 108 16.36 -8.28 9.65
C SER A 108 15.97 -9.71 9.28
N ALA A 109 14.84 -10.17 9.82
CA ALA A 109 14.26 -11.45 9.43
C ALA A 109 13.91 -11.49 7.93
N PRO A 110 13.87 -12.69 7.32
CA PRO A 110 13.41 -12.85 5.93
C PRO A 110 12.07 -12.16 5.65
N LEU A 111 11.87 -11.74 4.40
CA LEU A 111 10.70 -10.99 3.96
C LEU A 111 9.38 -11.64 4.40
N GLU A 112 9.24 -12.94 4.18
CA GLU A 112 8.00 -13.67 4.49
C GLU A 112 7.67 -13.63 6.00
N ILE A 113 8.67 -13.70 6.86
CA ILE A 113 8.47 -13.63 8.32
C ILE A 113 8.01 -12.22 8.70
N ARG A 114 8.68 -11.19 8.19
CA ARG A 114 8.35 -9.80 8.50
C ARG A 114 6.95 -9.42 8.00
N VAL A 115 6.64 -9.74 6.75
CA VAL A 115 5.33 -9.43 6.15
C VAL A 115 4.22 -10.27 6.79
N ASN A 116 4.44 -11.55 7.09
CA ASN A 116 3.45 -12.36 7.80
C ASN A 116 3.11 -11.74 9.16
N GLY A 117 4.11 -11.35 9.95
CA GLY A 117 3.91 -10.66 11.22
C GLY A 117 3.14 -9.33 11.08
N ALA A 118 3.55 -8.51 10.14
CA ALA A 118 2.89 -7.23 9.84
C ALA A 118 1.43 -7.42 9.45
N LEU A 119 1.14 -8.28 8.48
CA LEU A 119 -0.23 -8.54 8.01
C LEU A 119 -1.14 -9.12 9.10
N ARG A 120 -0.62 -10.05 9.93
CA ARG A 120 -1.38 -10.55 11.09
C ARG A 120 -1.77 -9.44 12.04
N THR A 121 -0.86 -8.53 12.30
CA THR A 121 -1.09 -7.40 13.22
C THR A 121 -2.08 -6.40 12.61
N ILE A 122 -1.87 -5.98 11.36
CA ILE A 122 -2.74 -5.04 10.64
C ILE A 122 -4.18 -5.58 10.58
N LEU A 123 -4.36 -6.80 10.12
CA LEU A 123 -5.70 -7.40 10.03
C LEU A 123 -6.34 -7.64 11.41
N SER A 124 -5.53 -7.82 12.46
CA SER A 124 -6.01 -7.91 13.83
C SER A 124 -6.51 -6.58 14.36
N ILE A 125 -5.84 -5.46 14.03
CA ILE A 125 -6.29 -4.11 14.37
C ILE A 125 -7.70 -3.88 13.84
N TYR A 126 -8.00 -4.32 12.61
CA TYR A 126 -9.32 -4.20 12.00
C TYR A 126 -10.30 -5.33 12.37
N ASN A 127 -10.07 -6.05 13.46
CA ASN A 127 -10.93 -7.13 13.95
C ASN A 127 -11.24 -8.24 12.92
N VAL A 128 -10.39 -8.44 11.93
CA VAL A 128 -10.57 -9.54 10.99
C VAL A 128 -10.37 -10.88 11.72
N PRO A 129 -11.33 -11.83 11.65
CA PRO A 129 -11.23 -13.13 12.32
C PRO A 129 -9.96 -13.88 11.97
N LYS A 130 -9.39 -14.61 12.94
CA LYS A 130 -8.12 -15.32 12.81
C LYS A 130 -8.09 -16.26 11.60
N GLU A 131 -9.16 -17.01 11.40
CA GLU A 131 -9.29 -17.99 10.30
C GLU A 131 -9.20 -17.30 8.93
N ILE A 132 -9.84 -16.14 8.79
CA ILE A 132 -9.81 -15.33 7.56
C ILE A 132 -8.42 -14.73 7.35
N ARG A 133 -7.80 -14.21 8.42
CA ARG A 133 -6.43 -13.69 8.35
C ARG A 133 -5.45 -14.78 7.86
N ASP A 134 -5.48 -15.94 8.51
CA ASP A 134 -4.57 -17.05 8.22
C ASP A 134 -4.76 -17.55 6.78
N GLU A 135 -6.01 -17.67 6.31
CA GLU A 135 -6.32 -18.05 4.93
C GLU A 135 -5.77 -17.05 3.92
N LYS A 136 -6.06 -15.75 4.12
CA LYS A 136 -5.68 -14.71 3.14
C LYS A 136 -4.17 -14.50 3.10
N ILE A 137 -3.50 -14.48 4.25
CA ILE A 137 -2.05 -14.33 4.33
C ILE A 137 -1.36 -15.54 3.69
N LYS A 138 -1.80 -16.77 4.00
CA LYS A 138 -1.24 -17.99 3.38
C LYS A 138 -1.36 -17.93 1.86
N LYS A 139 -2.51 -17.47 1.36
CA LYS A 139 -2.77 -17.40 -0.07
C LYS A 139 -1.84 -16.39 -0.77
N VAL A 140 -1.69 -15.17 -0.24
CA VAL A 140 -0.82 -14.17 -0.87
C VAL A 140 0.66 -14.55 -0.79
N LEU A 141 1.12 -15.17 0.31
CA LEU A 141 2.49 -15.65 0.45
C LEU A 141 2.82 -16.83 -0.47
N SER A 142 1.82 -17.53 -1.01
CA SER A 142 2.02 -18.60 -2.00
C SER A 142 2.07 -18.09 -3.45
N MET A 143 1.89 -16.79 -3.67
CA MET A 143 1.92 -16.17 -5.00
C MET A 143 3.35 -15.80 -5.40
N ASP A 144 3.56 -15.53 -6.67
CA ASP A 144 4.84 -15.01 -7.20
C ASP A 144 4.99 -13.50 -6.93
N TYR A 145 5.00 -13.15 -5.63
CA TYR A 145 5.01 -11.76 -5.17
C TYR A 145 6.29 -11.01 -5.57
N GLN A 146 7.39 -11.69 -5.82
CA GLN A 146 8.65 -11.06 -6.26
C GLN A 146 8.49 -10.44 -7.64
N ASN A 147 8.01 -11.20 -8.60
CA ASN A 147 7.72 -10.70 -9.94
C ASN A 147 6.56 -9.68 -9.91
N MET A 148 5.51 -9.92 -9.11
CA MET A 148 4.41 -8.98 -8.92
C MET A 148 4.89 -7.64 -8.39
N GLY A 149 5.83 -7.62 -7.45
CA GLY A 149 6.43 -6.39 -6.91
C GLY A 149 7.14 -5.57 -7.99
N MET A 150 7.99 -6.22 -8.79
CA MET A 150 8.69 -5.55 -9.87
C MET A 150 7.76 -5.06 -10.98
N ASP A 151 6.75 -5.84 -11.33
CA ASP A 151 5.71 -5.44 -12.29
C ASP A 151 4.89 -4.24 -11.76
N THR A 152 4.60 -4.22 -10.47
CA THR A 152 3.90 -3.11 -9.81
C THR A 152 4.72 -1.84 -9.89
N LEU A 153 6.02 -1.88 -9.59
CA LEU A 153 6.92 -0.73 -9.76
C LEU A 153 6.97 -0.23 -11.20
N LYS A 154 7.08 -1.12 -12.16
CA LYS A 154 7.09 -0.78 -13.59
C LYS A 154 5.78 -0.11 -14.00
N LYS A 155 4.65 -0.65 -13.58
CA LYS A 155 3.33 -0.06 -13.83
C LYS A 155 3.18 1.31 -13.18
N PHE A 156 3.68 1.48 -11.96
CA PHE A 156 3.66 2.76 -11.25
C PHE A 156 4.54 3.80 -11.96
N ARG A 157 5.77 3.46 -12.36
CA ARG A 157 6.64 4.35 -13.16
C ARG A 157 5.93 4.80 -14.45
N ASN A 158 5.37 3.87 -15.21
CA ASN A 158 4.63 4.19 -16.42
C ASN A 158 3.39 5.08 -16.15
N TYR A 159 2.72 4.89 -15.01
CA TYR A 159 1.61 5.74 -14.60
C TYR A 159 2.07 7.17 -14.30
N VAL A 160 3.18 7.32 -13.59
CA VAL A 160 3.80 8.64 -13.29
C VAL A 160 4.19 9.36 -14.59
N ASP A 161 4.89 8.68 -15.49
CA ASP A 161 5.35 9.24 -16.75
C ASP A 161 4.17 9.77 -17.58
N LYS A 162 3.17 8.92 -17.82
CA LYS A 162 1.96 9.32 -18.57
C LYS A 162 1.19 10.48 -17.94
N THR A 163 1.09 10.49 -16.61
CA THR A 163 0.37 11.57 -15.90
C THR A 163 1.14 12.87 -15.97
N THR A 164 2.47 12.81 -15.92
CA THR A 164 3.34 13.98 -16.04
C THR A 164 3.33 14.53 -17.47
N GLU A 165 3.41 13.68 -18.48
CA GLU A 165 3.31 14.06 -19.88
C GLU A 165 1.97 14.75 -20.18
N GLN A 166 0.85 14.20 -19.70
CA GLN A 166 -0.46 14.80 -19.86
C GLN A 166 -0.56 16.17 -19.20
N ALA A 167 -0.06 16.29 -17.95
CA ALA A 167 -0.05 17.56 -17.24
C ALA A 167 0.77 18.63 -17.98
N LEU A 168 1.92 18.26 -18.54
CA LEU A 168 2.76 19.15 -19.33
C LEU A 168 2.05 19.59 -20.62
N HIS A 169 1.43 18.66 -21.33
CA HIS A 169 0.67 18.96 -22.54
C HIS A 169 -0.48 19.95 -22.26
N ASP A 170 -1.25 19.72 -21.18
CA ASP A 170 -2.35 20.61 -20.78
C ASP A 170 -1.86 22.02 -20.40
N LEU A 171 -0.69 22.11 -19.80
CA LEU A 171 -0.05 23.36 -19.40
C LEU A 171 0.41 24.17 -20.63
N LEU A 172 0.97 23.50 -21.63
CA LEU A 172 1.39 24.11 -22.89
C LEU A 172 0.20 24.58 -23.71
N ALA A 173 -0.88 23.79 -23.76
CA ALA A 173 -2.12 24.16 -24.45
C ALA A 173 -2.77 25.43 -23.86
N ARG A 174 -2.71 25.62 -22.54
CA ARG A 174 -3.23 26.82 -21.85
C ARG A 174 -2.39 28.08 -22.11
N LYS A 175 -1.11 27.94 -22.42
CA LYS A 175 -0.21 29.08 -22.72
C LYS A 175 -0.30 29.51 -24.18
N SER A 176 -0.97 28.72 -25.04
CA SER A 176 -1.15 29.01 -26.48
C SER A 176 -2.48 29.69 -26.78
N LEU A 177 -3.30 29.96 -25.75
CA LEU A 177 -4.53 30.74 -25.79
C LEU A 177 -4.30 32.11 -25.15
#